data_3c67317fcdc83ae4cdd0e5df26e01d67
#
_entry.id   3c67317fcdc83ae4cdd0e5df26e01d67
#
_cell.length_a   1.000
_cell.length_b   1.000
_cell.length_c   1.000
_cell.angle_alpha   90.00
_cell.angle_beta   90.00
_cell.angle_gamma   90.00
#
_symmetry.space_group_name_H-M   'P 1'
#
loop_
_entity.id
_entity.type
_entity.pdbx_description
1 polymer ?
#
loop_
_entity_poly.entity_id
_entity_poly.type
_entity_poly.pdbx_seq_one_letter_code
_entity_poly.pdbx_strand_id
1 'polypeptide(L)'
;MTALAFLTFMPSCGNGNKINTDWRPNDMNVNLRSDTLKVKKVENLPEDFIFGMDASCVPSLEASGVKYYDFNGEEKDVYQILAESGVNYIRVRIWNDPFDKDGNGYGGGNCDINNAIEIGKRATKYGMKLLVNFHYSDFWADPAKQMVPKAWQGMGIEEKTDAVYAYTKDSLEKLVAADIDVGMVQVGNETNGVLCGESREKLGGWKNITDLMSAGSRAVREVCPHALVVIHFSNPEVAGSYDSYSANLDYYGVDYDVFASSYYPFWHGTLDNLAFELNKVTEKYGKPVMIAETSYAYTPNDSDFFNNTIGEGDGFVRKYPYTVQGQADHVRDVVDTVVNKVDNGIGVFYWEGTWVGVGGKSYEENLALWEKHGSGWATSYAAEYDPKDAGQWYGGSSVDNQALFDKNGKALESLKIFALVKEGNDLS
;
A
#
# COMPACT_ATOMS: atom_id res chain seq x y z
N MET A 1 28.10 26.48 7.45
CA MET A 1 26.86 27.29 7.42
C MET A 1 25.80 26.39 6.84
N THR A 2 25.05 25.75 7.68
CA THR A 2 24.02 24.75 7.38
C THR A 2 22.74 25.50 6.98
N ALA A 3 22.31 25.38 5.74
CA ALA A 3 21.03 25.92 5.31
C ALA A 3 19.91 24.93 5.70
N LEU A 4 19.18 25.28 6.75
CA LEU A 4 17.91 24.64 7.11
C LEU A 4 16.88 25.07 6.06
N ALA A 5 16.47 24.15 5.20
CA ALA A 5 15.34 24.37 4.33
C ALA A 5 14.05 24.15 5.14
N PHE A 6 13.39 25.22 5.51
CA PHE A 6 12.01 25.17 6.03
C PHE A 6 11.08 24.73 4.91
N LEU A 7 10.56 23.51 4.98
CA LEU A 7 9.39 23.09 4.24
C LEU A 7 8.16 23.81 4.83
N THR A 8 7.77 24.90 4.21
CA THR A 8 6.50 25.57 4.52
C THR A 8 5.35 24.71 3.97
N PHE A 9 4.50 24.23 4.85
CA PHE A 9 3.22 23.64 4.49
C PHE A 9 2.41 24.61 3.63
N MET A 10 2.21 24.28 2.36
CA MET A 10 1.22 24.93 1.52
C MET A 10 -0.06 24.06 1.48
N PRO A 11 -1.26 24.65 1.44
CA PRO A 11 -2.51 23.90 1.48
C PRO A 11 -2.68 23.04 0.21
N SER A 12 -3.39 21.92 0.38
CA SER A 12 -3.72 20.92 -0.65
C SER A 12 -4.35 21.54 -1.90
N CYS A 13 -4.25 20.83 -3.02
CA CYS A 13 -4.85 21.16 -4.31
C CYS A 13 -6.39 21.08 -4.33
N GLY A 14 -7.07 21.63 -3.36
CA GLY A 14 -8.51 21.81 -3.36
C GLY A 14 -8.84 23.27 -3.62
N ASN A 15 -9.64 23.56 -4.63
CA ASN A 15 -10.31 24.85 -4.74
C ASN A 15 -11.06 25.10 -3.46
N GLY A 16 -10.89 26.29 -2.84
CA GLY A 16 -11.30 26.64 -1.49
C GLY A 16 -12.78 26.54 -1.10
N ASN A 17 -13.46 25.49 -1.48
CA ASN A 17 -14.69 25.03 -0.89
C ASN A 17 -14.32 24.16 0.31
N LYS A 18 -14.48 24.69 1.51
CA LYS A 18 -14.34 23.95 2.75
C LYS A 18 -15.18 22.69 2.66
N ILE A 19 -14.54 21.52 2.56
CA ILE A 19 -15.21 20.25 2.89
C ILE A 19 -15.65 20.44 4.34
N ASN A 20 -16.95 20.47 4.57
CA ASN A 20 -17.51 20.56 5.92
C ASN A 20 -17.37 19.16 6.53
N THR A 21 -16.18 18.86 7.02
CA THR A 21 -15.97 17.68 7.84
C THR A 21 -16.26 18.08 9.27
N ASP A 22 -17.43 17.68 9.78
CA ASP A 22 -17.76 17.82 11.21
C ASP A 22 -16.80 16.98 12.08
N TRP A 23 -15.98 16.14 11.46
CA TRP A 23 -14.99 15.30 12.12
C TRP A 23 -13.66 16.07 12.29
N ARG A 24 -13.14 16.08 13.51
CA ARG A 24 -11.82 16.64 13.83
C ARG A 24 -11.00 15.59 14.55
N PRO A 25 -9.67 15.49 14.26
CA PRO A 25 -8.77 14.60 15.00
C PRO A 25 -8.81 14.78 16.51
N ASN A 26 -9.17 16.00 17.00
CA ASN A 26 -9.26 16.32 18.42
C ASN A 26 -10.58 15.87 19.08
N ASP A 27 -11.56 15.38 18.32
CA ASP A 27 -12.80 14.80 18.87
C ASP A 27 -12.60 13.33 19.28
N MET A 28 -11.36 12.83 19.18
CA MET A 28 -10.99 11.45 19.53
C MET A 28 -10.95 11.24 21.04
N ASN A 29 -12.06 10.75 21.60
CA ASN A 29 -12.09 10.14 22.94
C ASN A 29 -11.79 8.64 22.89
N VAL A 30 -11.01 8.17 21.92
CA VAL A 30 -10.63 6.76 21.83
C VAL A 30 -9.49 6.49 22.80
N ASN A 31 -9.72 5.56 23.75
CA ASN A 31 -8.67 5.09 24.63
C ASN A 31 -7.72 4.17 23.84
N LEU A 32 -6.61 4.75 23.38
CA LEU A 32 -5.56 3.99 22.66
C LEU A 32 -4.57 3.30 23.61
N ARG A 33 -4.73 3.40 24.93
CA ARG A 33 -3.98 2.56 25.86
C ARG A 33 -4.39 1.10 25.67
N SER A 34 -3.46 0.20 25.81
CA SER A 34 -3.69 -1.23 25.78
C SER A 34 -3.30 -1.86 27.12
N ASP A 35 -4.18 -2.70 27.66
CA ASP A 35 -3.88 -3.49 28.87
C ASP A 35 -3.17 -4.79 28.54
N THR A 36 -3.01 -5.11 27.26
CA THR A 36 -2.48 -6.40 26.79
C THR A 36 -1.20 -6.29 25.97
N LEU A 37 -0.93 -5.15 25.31
CA LEU A 37 0.26 -4.93 24.52
C LEU A 37 1.37 -4.27 25.34
N LYS A 38 2.60 -4.74 25.12
CA LYS A 38 3.83 -4.08 25.57
C LYS A 38 4.47 -3.43 24.37
N VAL A 39 4.53 -2.11 24.36
CA VAL A 39 5.11 -1.33 23.27
C VAL A 39 6.16 -0.38 23.82
N LYS A 40 7.41 -0.58 23.44
CA LYS A 40 8.47 0.38 23.72
C LYS A 40 8.30 1.59 22.78
N LYS A 41 8.33 2.79 23.35
CA LYS A 41 8.33 4.04 22.60
C LYS A 41 9.41 4.03 21.51
N VAL A 42 9.12 4.62 20.36
CA VAL A 42 10.11 4.95 19.33
C VAL A 42 10.60 6.37 19.61
N GLU A 43 11.86 6.49 19.96
CA GLU A 43 12.48 7.79 20.21
C GLU A 43 12.73 8.53 18.89
N ASN A 44 12.82 9.86 18.94
CA ASN A 44 13.06 10.73 17.79
C ASN A 44 12.01 10.66 16.67
N LEU A 45 10.82 10.11 16.94
CA LEU A 45 9.76 10.02 15.96
C LEU A 45 9.31 11.42 15.52
N PRO A 46 9.41 11.77 14.22
CA PRO A 46 8.95 13.06 13.71
C PRO A 46 7.44 13.24 13.88
N GLU A 47 6.99 14.49 14.12
CA GLU A 47 5.55 14.79 14.24
C GLU A 47 4.76 14.53 12.95
N ASP A 48 5.43 14.71 11.80
CA ASP A 48 4.88 14.51 10.45
C ASP A 48 5.18 13.12 9.87
N PHE A 49 5.64 12.17 10.70
CA PHE A 49 5.90 10.81 10.26
C PHE A 49 4.63 10.16 9.68
N ILE A 50 4.80 9.48 8.54
CA ILE A 50 3.69 8.86 7.82
C ILE A 50 3.42 7.47 8.37
N PHE A 51 2.22 7.30 8.91
CA PHE A 51 1.63 6.01 9.27
C PHE A 51 0.56 5.68 8.26
N GLY A 52 0.93 4.84 7.29
CA GLY A 52 0.05 4.49 6.19
C GLY A 52 -0.60 3.11 6.35
N MET A 53 -1.72 2.95 5.66
CA MET A 53 -2.44 1.68 5.55
C MET A 53 -2.88 1.47 4.11
N ASP A 54 -2.50 0.33 3.49
CA ASP A 54 -3.17 -0.12 2.27
C ASP A 54 -4.53 -0.73 2.67
N ALA A 55 -5.60 -0.25 2.05
CA ALA A 55 -6.97 -0.64 2.36
C ALA A 55 -7.81 -0.69 1.08
N SER A 56 -7.24 -1.27 0.01
CA SER A 56 -7.80 -1.24 -1.33
C SER A 56 -9.00 -2.18 -1.53
N CYS A 57 -9.10 -3.26 -0.72
CA CYS A 57 -10.16 -4.26 -0.84
C CYS A 57 -11.45 -3.90 -0.09
N VAL A 58 -11.48 -2.85 0.72
CA VAL A 58 -12.60 -2.54 1.62
C VAL A 58 -13.98 -2.51 0.93
N PRO A 59 -14.19 -1.79 -0.19
CA PRO A 59 -15.53 -1.76 -0.80
C PRO A 59 -16.04 -3.14 -1.22
N SER A 60 -15.17 -4.00 -1.74
CA SER A 60 -15.57 -5.36 -2.14
C SER A 60 -15.80 -6.28 -0.93
N LEU A 61 -15.07 -6.07 0.17
CA LEU A 61 -15.31 -6.78 1.43
C LEU A 61 -16.65 -6.39 2.04
N GLU A 62 -16.97 -5.10 2.11
CA GLU A 62 -18.25 -4.59 2.58
C GLU A 62 -19.41 -5.09 1.70
N ALA A 63 -19.24 -5.10 0.37
CA ALA A 63 -20.21 -5.68 -0.55
C ALA A 63 -20.43 -7.19 -0.34
N SER A 64 -19.43 -7.90 0.18
CA SER A 64 -19.50 -9.31 0.58
C SER A 64 -20.07 -9.52 1.98
N GLY A 65 -20.47 -8.43 2.66
CA GLY A 65 -21.12 -8.49 3.99
C GLY A 65 -20.17 -8.31 5.17
N VAL A 66 -18.89 -8.02 4.94
CA VAL A 66 -17.94 -7.69 6.01
C VAL A 66 -18.35 -6.37 6.66
N LYS A 67 -18.27 -6.34 7.99
CA LYS A 67 -18.49 -5.14 8.80
C LYS A 67 -17.28 -4.95 9.72
N TYR A 68 -16.98 -3.67 9.99
CA TYR A 68 -15.86 -3.33 10.87
C TYR A 68 -16.35 -2.76 12.19
N TYR A 69 -15.66 -3.14 13.25
CA TYR A 69 -15.98 -2.76 14.62
C TYR A 69 -14.73 -2.19 15.30
N ASP A 70 -14.90 -1.16 16.07
CA ASP A 70 -13.83 -0.58 16.87
C ASP A 70 -13.42 -1.48 18.05
N PHE A 71 -12.50 -1.01 18.89
CA PHE A 71 -12.00 -1.75 20.07
C PHE A 71 -13.09 -2.07 21.08
N ASN A 72 -14.18 -1.29 21.14
CA ASN A 72 -15.32 -1.52 22.02
C ASN A 72 -16.36 -2.45 21.39
N GLY A 73 -16.23 -2.78 20.12
CA GLY A 73 -17.18 -3.60 19.37
C GLY A 73 -18.34 -2.78 18.78
N GLU A 74 -18.19 -1.46 18.64
CA GLU A 74 -19.13 -0.60 17.95
C GLU A 74 -18.87 -0.62 16.45
N GLU A 75 -19.92 -0.84 15.64
CA GLU A 75 -19.82 -0.81 14.18
C GLU A 75 -19.50 0.61 13.70
N LYS A 76 -18.41 0.76 12.93
CA LYS A 76 -17.96 2.05 12.38
C LYS A 76 -17.42 1.90 10.95
N ASP A 77 -17.37 3.01 10.24
CA ASP A 77 -16.58 3.12 9.01
C ASP A 77 -15.12 2.75 9.30
N VAL A 78 -14.56 1.79 8.56
CA VAL A 78 -13.19 1.32 8.82
C VAL A 78 -12.15 2.44 8.70
N TYR A 79 -12.33 3.40 7.78
CA TYR A 79 -11.42 4.54 7.64
C TYR A 79 -11.47 5.47 8.85
N GLN A 80 -12.63 5.56 9.53
CA GLN A 80 -12.72 6.24 10.82
C GLN A 80 -11.90 5.51 11.88
N ILE A 81 -12.05 4.18 11.99
CA ILE A 81 -11.28 3.38 12.95
C ILE A 81 -9.78 3.53 12.72
N LEU A 82 -9.33 3.51 11.46
CA LEU A 82 -7.93 3.68 11.10
C LEU A 82 -7.41 5.07 11.52
N ALA A 83 -8.14 6.14 11.20
CA ALA A 83 -7.77 7.50 11.57
C ALA A 83 -7.73 7.68 13.10
N GLU A 84 -8.73 7.15 13.82
CA GLU A 84 -8.78 7.13 15.28
C GLU A 84 -7.62 6.35 15.91
N SER A 85 -7.03 5.39 15.17
CA SER A 85 -5.87 4.59 15.61
C SER A 85 -4.51 5.23 15.30
N GLY A 86 -4.50 6.40 14.64
CA GLY A 86 -3.26 7.14 14.33
C GLY A 86 -2.75 6.97 12.91
N VAL A 87 -3.47 6.27 12.05
CA VAL A 87 -3.18 6.23 10.60
C VAL A 87 -3.49 7.59 9.99
N ASN A 88 -2.58 8.12 9.14
CA ASN A 88 -2.71 9.43 8.54
C ASN A 88 -2.64 9.42 7.00
N TYR A 89 -2.38 8.25 6.40
CA TYR A 89 -2.41 8.01 4.96
C TYR A 89 -3.12 6.71 4.63
N ILE A 90 -3.89 6.70 3.55
CA ILE A 90 -4.42 5.48 2.93
C ILE A 90 -3.71 5.28 1.60
N ARG A 91 -3.11 4.12 1.39
CA ARG A 91 -2.59 3.68 0.11
C ARG A 91 -3.69 2.92 -0.63
N VAL A 92 -3.91 3.27 -1.88
CA VAL A 92 -4.89 2.62 -2.75
C VAL A 92 -4.25 2.26 -4.07
N ARG A 93 -4.33 0.99 -4.47
CA ARG A 93 -3.88 0.55 -5.80
C ARG A 93 -4.93 0.87 -6.85
N ILE A 94 -4.47 1.14 -8.06
CA ILE A 94 -5.31 1.33 -9.24
C ILE A 94 -4.81 0.44 -10.36
N TRP A 95 -5.71 -0.39 -10.88
CA TRP A 95 -5.56 -1.17 -12.10
C TRP A 95 -6.29 -0.47 -13.24
N ASN A 96 -5.84 -0.69 -14.47
CA ASN A 96 -6.37 0.04 -15.61
C ASN A 96 -7.81 -0.38 -15.94
N ASP A 97 -8.05 -1.69 -16.07
CA ASP A 97 -9.37 -2.26 -16.36
C ASP A 97 -9.46 -3.69 -15.80
N PRO A 98 -9.75 -3.85 -14.49
CA PRO A 98 -9.77 -5.15 -13.81
C PRO A 98 -11.08 -5.92 -14.05
N PHE A 99 -11.62 -5.88 -15.27
CA PHE A 99 -12.87 -6.53 -15.61
C PHE A 99 -12.77 -7.27 -16.94
N ASP A 100 -13.53 -8.36 -17.07
CA ASP A 100 -13.72 -9.01 -18.36
C ASP A 100 -14.69 -8.21 -19.27
N LYS A 101 -14.89 -8.68 -20.50
CA LYS A 101 -15.78 -8.03 -21.47
C LYS A 101 -17.26 -7.97 -21.05
N ASP A 102 -17.67 -8.81 -20.10
CA ASP A 102 -19.05 -8.90 -19.60
C ASP A 102 -19.20 -8.11 -18.27
N GLY A 103 -18.13 -7.47 -17.79
CA GLY A 103 -18.09 -6.63 -16.59
C GLY A 103 -17.85 -7.40 -15.30
N ASN A 104 -17.43 -8.67 -15.37
CA ASN A 104 -17.06 -9.43 -14.20
C ASN A 104 -15.66 -9.05 -13.72
N GLY A 105 -15.53 -8.75 -12.42
CA GLY A 105 -14.26 -8.31 -11.82
C GLY A 105 -13.24 -9.43 -11.66
N TYR A 106 -11.95 -9.08 -11.75
CA TYR A 106 -10.86 -10.04 -11.59
C TYR A 106 -10.54 -10.40 -10.14
N GLY A 107 -11.13 -9.71 -9.16
CA GLY A 107 -10.87 -9.92 -7.73
C GLY A 107 -9.86 -8.93 -7.16
N GLY A 108 -9.31 -9.24 -6.00
CA GLY A 108 -8.37 -8.37 -5.31
C GLY A 108 -8.91 -6.97 -5.02
N GLY A 109 -10.23 -6.84 -4.83
CA GLY A 109 -10.92 -5.57 -4.63
C GLY A 109 -11.42 -4.91 -5.92
N ASN A 110 -11.21 -5.48 -7.12
CA ASN A 110 -11.58 -4.87 -8.41
C ASN A 110 -11.12 -3.41 -8.50
N CYS A 111 -9.87 -3.17 -8.17
CA CYS A 111 -9.30 -1.86 -7.85
C CYS A 111 -9.14 -0.95 -9.07
N ASP A 112 -10.24 -0.42 -9.61
CA ASP A 112 -10.24 0.61 -10.65
C ASP A 112 -10.24 2.04 -10.06
N ILE A 113 -10.33 3.04 -10.92
CA ILE A 113 -10.40 4.44 -10.50
C ILE A 113 -11.66 4.75 -9.68
N ASN A 114 -12.79 4.06 -9.91
CA ASN A 114 -14.03 4.30 -9.17
C ASN A 114 -13.90 3.79 -7.73
N ASN A 115 -13.27 2.61 -7.55
CA ASN A 115 -12.91 2.08 -6.24
C ASN A 115 -11.99 3.06 -5.48
N ALA A 116 -10.98 3.61 -6.16
CA ALA A 116 -10.07 4.59 -5.56
C ALA A 116 -10.78 5.91 -5.16
N ILE A 117 -11.75 6.37 -5.95
CA ILE A 117 -12.58 7.55 -5.62
C ILE A 117 -13.44 7.29 -4.38
N GLU A 118 -14.07 6.13 -4.26
CA GLU A 118 -14.86 5.77 -3.08
C GLU A 118 -13.99 5.77 -1.82
N ILE A 119 -12.86 5.07 -1.86
CA ILE A 119 -11.90 5.01 -0.77
C ILE A 119 -11.36 6.40 -0.42
N GLY A 120 -10.94 7.15 -1.43
CA GLY A 120 -10.34 8.48 -1.26
C GLY A 120 -11.29 9.49 -0.60
N LYS A 121 -12.58 9.48 -0.95
CA LYS A 121 -13.60 10.31 -0.29
C LYS A 121 -13.72 9.98 1.21
N ARG A 122 -13.72 8.68 1.55
CA ARG A 122 -13.81 8.23 2.94
C ARG A 122 -12.52 8.58 3.71
N ALA A 123 -11.34 8.35 3.13
CA ALA A 123 -10.07 8.72 3.73
C ALA A 123 -9.98 10.23 4.00
N THR A 124 -10.29 11.06 3.00
CA THR A 124 -10.27 12.53 3.11
C THR A 124 -11.28 13.03 4.14
N LYS A 125 -12.47 12.42 4.22
CA LYS A 125 -13.49 12.74 5.24
C LYS A 125 -12.93 12.61 6.66
N TYR A 126 -12.07 11.64 6.92
CA TYR A 126 -11.46 11.40 8.22
C TYR A 126 -10.04 12.00 8.34
N GLY A 127 -9.69 12.96 7.48
CA GLY A 127 -8.45 13.74 7.57
C GLY A 127 -7.18 13.00 7.14
N MET A 128 -7.32 11.83 6.51
CA MET A 128 -6.19 11.10 5.95
C MET A 128 -5.95 11.48 4.49
N LYS A 129 -4.68 11.53 4.11
CA LYS A 129 -4.27 11.73 2.71
C LYS A 129 -4.24 10.40 1.95
N LEU A 130 -4.27 10.50 0.63
CA LEU A 130 -4.18 9.35 -0.25
C LEU A 130 -2.76 9.22 -0.83
N LEU A 131 -2.22 8.00 -0.80
CA LEU A 131 -1.14 7.54 -1.67
C LEU A 131 -1.78 6.71 -2.77
N VAL A 132 -1.78 7.23 -3.99
CA VAL A 132 -2.33 6.56 -5.17
C VAL A 132 -1.26 5.67 -5.79
N ASN A 133 -1.49 4.37 -5.87
CA ASN A 133 -0.56 3.39 -6.40
C ASN A 133 -1.01 2.87 -7.78
N PHE A 134 -0.40 3.37 -8.84
CA PHE A 134 -0.65 2.88 -10.20
C PHE A 134 0.15 1.61 -10.47
N HIS A 135 -0.53 0.52 -10.80
CA HIS A 135 0.13 -0.72 -11.22
C HIS A 135 0.49 -0.72 -12.71
N TYR A 136 -0.20 0.09 -13.54
CA TYR A 136 -0.12 0.06 -15.01
C TYR A 136 -0.29 -1.35 -15.58
N SER A 137 -1.27 -2.03 -15.05
CA SER A 137 -1.69 -3.40 -15.33
C SER A 137 -3.19 -3.49 -15.09
N ASP A 138 -3.87 -4.48 -15.64
CA ASP A 138 -5.29 -4.71 -15.37
C ASP A 138 -5.53 -5.58 -14.13
N PHE A 139 -4.45 -6.12 -13.55
CA PHE A 139 -4.49 -6.94 -12.34
C PHE A 139 -3.19 -6.79 -11.54
N TRP A 140 -2.90 -7.69 -10.61
CA TRP A 140 -1.70 -7.63 -9.78
C TRP A 140 -0.42 -7.41 -10.59
N ALA A 141 0.41 -6.49 -10.14
CA ALA A 141 1.75 -6.25 -10.63
C ALA A 141 2.74 -6.38 -9.47
N ASP A 142 3.77 -7.19 -9.66
CA ASP A 142 4.84 -7.49 -8.71
C ASP A 142 6.18 -7.71 -9.45
N PRO A 143 7.30 -7.97 -8.77
CA PRO A 143 8.60 -8.13 -9.43
C PRO A 143 8.68 -9.25 -10.47
N ALA A 144 7.84 -10.27 -10.33
CA ALA A 144 7.79 -11.40 -11.27
C ALA A 144 6.78 -11.16 -12.42
N LYS A 145 5.83 -10.23 -12.22
CA LYS A 145 4.70 -10.05 -13.13
C LYS A 145 4.33 -8.57 -13.30
N GLN A 146 4.67 -8.00 -14.47
CA GLN A 146 4.37 -6.62 -14.87
C GLN A 146 3.68 -6.63 -16.24
N MET A 147 2.44 -7.11 -16.26
CA MET A 147 1.70 -7.34 -17.51
C MET A 147 1.20 -6.04 -18.10
N VAL A 148 1.19 -5.97 -19.43
CA VAL A 148 0.65 -4.82 -20.17
C VAL A 148 -0.88 -4.82 -20.05
N PRO A 149 -1.53 -3.69 -19.74
CA PRO A 149 -2.98 -3.57 -19.81
C PRO A 149 -3.55 -4.04 -21.16
N LYS A 150 -4.71 -4.68 -21.16
CA LYS A 150 -5.40 -5.16 -22.37
C LYS A 150 -5.48 -4.09 -23.46
N ALA A 151 -5.84 -2.87 -23.06
CA ALA A 151 -5.97 -1.73 -23.96
C ALA A 151 -4.65 -1.26 -24.60
N TRP A 152 -3.50 -1.65 -24.03
CA TRP A 152 -2.17 -1.23 -24.50
C TRP A 152 -1.37 -2.37 -25.16
N GLN A 153 -1.98 -3.53 -25.34
CA GLN A 153 -1.34 -4.65 -26.01
C GLN A 153 -1.02 -4.31 -27.46
N GLY A 154 0.20 -4.64 -27.89
CA GLY A 154 0.71 -4.35 -29.23
C GLY A 154 1.27 -2.93 -29.43
N MET A 155 1.14 -2.03 -28.45
CA MET A 155 1.74 -0.69 -28.50
C MET A 155 3.27 -0.76 -28.43
N GLY A 156 3.94 0.11 -29.20
CA GLY A 156 5.36 0.39 -29.06
C GLY A 156 5.64 1.24 -27.82
N ILE A 157 6.92 1.48 -27.51
CA ILE A 157 7.31 2.19 -26.28
C ILE A 157 6.79 3.64 -26.27
N GLU A 158 6.81 4.35 -27.40
CA GLU A 158 6.31 5.74 -27.50
C GLU A 158 4.81 5.79 -27.19
N GLU A 159 4.02 4.89 -27.79
CA GLU A 159 2.57 4.80 -27.56
C GLU A 159 2.25 4.44 -26.12
N LYS A 160 3.00 3.49 -25.50
CA LYS A 160 2.85 3.16 -24.08
C LYS A 160 3.19 4.35 -23.17
N THR A 161 4.22 5.09 -23.50
CA THR A 161 4.63 6.29 -22.75
C THR A 161 3.52 7.34 -22.76
N ASP A 162 2.91 7.56 -23.91
CA ASP A 162 1.76 8.47 -24.05
C ASP A 162 0.53 7.93 -23.29
N ALA A 163 0.31 6.61 -23.33
CA ALA A 163 -0.80 5.96 -22.62
C ALA A 163 -0.64 6.05 -21.10
N VAL A 164 0.56 5.82 -20.56
CA VAL A 164 0.86 5.99 -19.12
C VAL A 164 0.60 7.43 -18.69
N TYR A 165 1.10 8.41 -19.45
CA TYR A 165 0.86 9.83 -19.15
C TYR A 165 -0.65 10.14 -19.14
N ALA A 166 -1.37 9.78 -20.21
CA ALA A 166 -2.79 10.09 -20.37
C ALA A 166 -3.65 9.42 -19.28
N TYR A 167 -3.38 8.14 -18.98
CA TYR A 167 -4.10 7.40 -17.95
C TYR A 167 -3.85 7.94 -16.54
N THR A 168 -2.61 8.25 -16.21
CA THR A 168 -2.25 8.85 -14.92
C THR A 168 -2.92 10.21 -14.75
N LYS A 169 -2.86 11.05 -15.80
CA LYS A 169 -3.48 12.37 -15.79
C LYS A 169 -4.99 12.29 -15.59
N ASP A 170 -5.70 11.52 -16.43
CA ASP A 170 -7.16 11.35 -16.35
C ASP A 170 -7.60 10.83 -14.97
N SER A 171 -6.88 9.85 -14.43
CA SER A 171 -7.18 9.29 -13.11
C SER A 171 -7.01 10.32 -11.99
N LEU A 172 -5.91 11.08 -12.01
CA LEU A 172 -5.66 12.13 -11.01
C LEU A 172 -6.66 13.28 -11.14
N GLU A 173 -7.02 13.70 -12.36
CA GLU A 173 -8.06 14.71 -12.59
C GLU A 173 -9.40 14.30 -11.98
N LYS A 174 -9.78 13.00 -12.09
CA LYS A 174 -10.99 12.46 -11.47
C LYS A 174 -10.92 12.48 -9.93
N LEU A 175 -9.77 12.13 -9.34
CA LEU A 175 -9.58 12.19 -7.89
C LEU A 175 -9.65 13.63 -7.37
N VAL A 176 -8.98 14.58 -8.05
CA VAL A 176 -9.02 16.01 -7.70
C VAL A 176 -10.44 16.58 -7.86
N ALA A 177 -11.15 16.23 -8.94
CA ALA A 177 -12.55 16.64 -9.14
C ALA A 177 -13.51 16.08 -8.08
N ALA A 178 -13.13 15.01 -7.40
CA ALA A 178 -13.87 14.43 -6.27
C ALA A 178 -13.45 14.99 -4.90
N ASP A 179 -12.64 16.07 -4.87
CA ASP A 179 -12.12 16.73 -3.66
C ASP A 179 -11.28 15.81 -2.75
N ILE A 180 -10.56 14.85 -3.34
CA ILE A 180 -9.71 13.91 -2.59
C ILE A 180 -8.34 14.53 -2.32
N ASP A 181 -7.86 14.42 -1.07
CA ASP A 181 -6.53 14.89 -0.67
C ASP A 181 -5.44 13.90 -1.10
N VAL A 182 -4.92 14.08 -2.32
CA VAL A 182 -3.84 13.28 -2.88
C VAL A 182 -2.50 13.80 -2.37
N GLY A 183 -1.89 13.11 -1.41
CA GLY A 183 -0.61 13.47 -0.84
C GLY A 183 0.60 12.86 -1.55
N MET A 184 0.44 11.67 -2.12
CA MET A 184 1.48 10.96 -2.87
C MET A 184 0.92 10.20 -4.05
N VAL A 185 1.76 10.01 -5.08
CA VAL A 185 1.43 9.15 -6.23
C VAL A 185 2.61 8.22 -6.50
N GLN A 186 2.35 6.92 -6.42
CA GLN A 186 3.31 5.88 -6.73
C GLN A 186 3.18 5.48 -8.20
N VAL A 187 4.26 5.68 -8.95
CA VAL A 187 4.36 5.41 -10.39
C VAL A 187 4.96 4.03 -10.61
N GLY A 188 4.09 3.04 -10.74
CA GLY A 188 4.45 1.61 -10.79
C GLY A 188 4.53 0.96 -9.41
N ASN A 189 4.32 -0.35 -9.34
CA ASN A 189 4.39 -1.17 -8.13
C ASN A 189 5.51 -2.19 -8.23
N GLU A 190 6.45 -2.21 -7.27
CA GLU A 190 7.56 -3.17 -7.16
C GLU A 190 8.31 -3.40 -8.48
N THR A 191 8.69 -2.31 -9.10
CA THR A 191 9.11 -2.29 -10.51
C THR A 191 10.48 -2.92 -10.82
N ASN A 192 11.22 -3.37 -9.89
CA ASN A 192 12.51 -4.14 -9.92
C ASN A 192 13.21 -4.31 -11.29
N GLY A 193 13.18 -3.31 -12.17
CA GLY A 193 13.71 -3.38 -13.54
C GLY A 193 12.72 -3.97 -14.56
N VAL A 194 11.42 -3.92 -14.24
CA VAL A 194 10.29 -4.28 -15.11
C VAL A 194 9.13 -3.30 -14.90
N LEU A 195 8.41 -2.92 -15.92
CA LEU A 195 7.21 -2.07 -15.82
C LEU A 195 6.38 -2.17 -17.11
N CYS A 196 5.09 -2.41 -16.99
CA CYS A 196 4.14 -2.40 -18.12
C CYS A 196 4.65 -3.23 -19.32
N GLY A 197 5.13 -4.45 -19.05
CA GLY A 197 5.68 -5.36 -20.04
C GLY A 197 7.07 -5.02 -20.56
N GLU A 198 7.64 -3.86 -20.22
CA GLU A 198 9.07 -3.58 -20.48
C GLU A 198 9.95 -4.21 -19.40
N SER A 199 11.18 -4.56 -19.76
CA SER A 199 12.14 -5.20 -18.87
C SER A 199 13.54 -4.71 -19.17
N ARG A 200 14.38 -4.58 -18.14
CA ARG A 200 15.80 -4.26 -18.27
C ARG A 200 16.57 -5.21 -19.20
N GLU A 201 16.03 -6.40 -19.44
CA GLU A 201 16.63 -7.45 -20.28
C GLU A 201 16.15 -7.39 -21.74
N LYS A 202 15.13 -6.60 -22.04
CA LYS A 202 14.60 -6.37 -23.38
C LYS A 202 15.36 -5.25 -24.11
N LEU A 203 15.16 -5.16 -25.43
CA LEU A 203 15.62 -4.01 -26.21
C LEU A 203 15.09 -2.70 -25.63
N GLY A 204 15.98 -1.73 -25.42
CA GLY A 204 15.66 -0.48 -24.72
C GLY A 204 15.94 -0.53 -23.23
N GLY A 205 15.78 -1.68 -22.59
CA GLY A 205 16.18 -1.91 -21.19
C GLY A 205 15.63 -0.86 -20.21
N TRP A 206 16.51 -0.36 -19.34
CA TRP A 206 16.17 0.68 -18.37
C TRP A 206 15.65 1.96 -18.98
N LYS A 207 16.09 2.31 -20.20
CA LYS A 207 15.57 3.52 -20.86
C LYS A 207 14.05 3.46 -21.05
N ASN A 208 13.52 2.33 -21.53
CA ASN A 208 12.09 2.17 -21.72
C ASN A 208 11.33 2.27 -20.37
N ILE A 209 11.85 1.62 -19.33
CA ILE A 209 11.26 1.63 -18.00
C ILE A 209 11.22 3.06 -17.44
N THR A 210 12.33 3.78 -17.54
CA THR A 210 12.44 5.16 -17.03
C THR A 210 11.65 6.17 -17.87
N ASP A 211 11.46 5.93 -19.16
CA ASP A 211 10.56 6.73 -20.01
C ASP A 211 9.10 6.62 -19.51
N LEU A 212 8.65 5.39 -19.19
CA LEU A 212 7.32 5.15 -18.62
C LEU A 212 7.18 5.82 -17.24
N MET A 213 8.18 5.67 -16.35
CA MET A 213 8.18 6.34 -15.04
C MET A 213 8.13 7.85 -15.16
N SER A 214 8.92 8.42 -16.08
CA SER A 214 8.95 9.86 -16.36
C SER A 214 7.62 10.37 -16.93
N ALA A 215 6.92 9.55 -17.71
CA ALA A 215 5.59 9.90 -18.22
C ALA A 215 4.55 9.99 -17.08
N GLY A 216 4.51 9.01 -16.19
CA GLY A 216 3.67 9.06 -15.00
C GLY A 216 3.99 10.25 -14.11
N SER A 217 5.29 10.49 -13.83
CA SER A 217 5.74 11.62 -13.03
C SER A 217 5.30 12.97 -13.63
N ARG A 218 5.46 13.18 -14.94
CA ARG A 218 4.99 14.41 -15.61
C ARG A 218 3.50 14.65 -15.40
N ALA A 219 2.67 13.60 -15.50
CA ALA A 219 1.24 13.71 -15.24
C ALA A 219 0.95 14.11 -13.79
N VAL A 220 1.68 13.55 -12.82
CA VAL A 220 1.55 13.94 -11.40
C VAL A 220 1.91 15.40 -11.21
N ARG A 221 3.05 15.86 -11.74
CA ARG A 221 3.49 17.27 -11.62
C ARG A 221 2.48 18.24 -12.24
N GLU A 222 1.80 17.82 -13.30
CA GLU A 222 0.80 18.67 -13.96
C GLU A 222 -0.51 18.76 -13.16
N VAL A 223 -1.02 17.64 -12.65
CA VAL A 223 -2.36 17.59 -12.03
C VAL A 223 -2.29 17.82 -10.52
N CYS A 224 -1.30 17.23 -9.85
CA CYS A 224 -1.11 17.28 -8.41
C CYS A 224 0.30 17.78 -8.05
N PRO A 225 0.68 19.04 -8.35
CA PRO A 225 2.06 19.53 -8.20
C PRO A 225 2.58 19.50 -6.76
N HIS A 226 1.72 19.35 -5.77
CA HIS A 226 2.09 19.24 -4.34
C HIS A 226 2.20 17.79 -3.85
N ALA A 227 1.72 16.82 -4.64
CA ALA A 227 1.86 15.41 -4.28
C ALA A 227 3.30 14.94 -4.53
N LEU A 228 3.83 14.13 -3.62
CA LEU A 228 5.12 13.51 -3.79
C LEU A 228 5.03 12.36 -4.82
N VAL A 229 5.97 12.34 -5.76
CA VAL A 229 6.13 11.23 -6.71
C VAL A 229 6.97 10.15 -6.06
N VAL A 230 6.42 8.93 -6.01
CA VAL A 230 7.04 7.76 -5.38
C VAL A 230 7.40 6.74 -6.45
N ILE A 231 8.63 6.21 -6.41
CA ILE A 231 9.04 5.02 -7.18
C ILE A 231 9.28 3.88 -6.19
N HIS A 232 8.69 2.72 -6.48
CA HIS A 232 8.61 1.61 -5.57
C HIS A 232 9.34 0.37 -6.08
N PHE A 233 10.19 -0.19 -5.22
CA PHE A 233 10.95 -1.41 -5.44
C PHE A 233 10.77 -2.38 -4.28
N SER A 234 11.22 -3.61 -4.45
CA SER A 234 11.25 -4.62 -3.42
C SER A 234 12.55 -5.45 -3.45
N ASN A 235 12.64 -6.46 -2.58
CA ASN A 235 13.81 -7.33 -2.44
C ASN A 235 15.08 -6.61 -1.97
N PRO A 236 15.06 -5.92 -0.82
CA PRO A 236 16.25 -5.28 -0.24
C PRO A 236 17.35 -6.28 0.14
N GLU A 237 17.02 -7.58 0.25
CA GLU A 237 17.99 -8.67 0.51
C GLU A 237 18.88 -9.00 -0.68
N VAL A 238 18.51 -8.57 -1.88
CA VAL A 238 19.30 -8.77 -3.10
C VAL A 238 20.40 -7.72 -3.16
N ALA A 239 21.60 -8.09 -2.81
CA ALA A 239 22.75 -7.18 -2.71
C ALA A 239 22.98 -6.36 -3.99
N GLY A 240 23.06 -5.03 -3.86
CA GLY A 240 23.30 -4.09 -4.95
C GLY A 240 22.09 -3.81 -5.83
N SER A 241 20.92 -4.36 -5.54
CA SER A 241 19.70 -4.09 -6.31
C SER A 241 19.30 -2.61 -6.22
N TYR A 242 19.24 -2.04 -5.01
CA TYR A 242 18.85 -0.65 -4.80
C TYR A 242 19.89 0.35 -5.33
N ASP A 243 21.18 0.02 -5.26
CA ASP A 243 22.24 0.79 -5.95
C ASP A 243 22.00 0.82 -7.47
N SER A 244 21.65 -0.31 -8.05
CA SER A 244 21.37 -0.42 -9.50
C SER A 244 20.11 0.35 -9.89
N TYR A 245 19.02 0.22 -9.10
CA TYR A 245 17.75 0.88 -9.40
C TYR A 245 17.89 2.40 -9.31
N SER A 246 18.43 2.90 -8.19
CA SER A 246 18.63 4.33 -7.99
C SER A 246 19.63 4.95 -8.98
N ALA A 247 20.69 4.22 -9.36
CA ALA A 247 21.62 4.68 -10.38
C ALA A 247 20.97 4.83 -11.76
N ASN A 248 20.04 3.94 -12.13
CA ASN A 248 19.32 4.06 -13.39
C ASN A 248 18.29 5.20 -13.36
N LEU A 249 17.59 5.40 -12.24
CA LEU A 249 16.69 6.55 -12.08
C LEU A 249 17.44 7.88 -12.26
N ASP A 250 18.61 8.01 -11.62
CA ASP A 250 19.47 9.21 -11.73
C ASP A 250 20.04 9.38 -13.14
N TYR A 251 20.61 8.32 -13.72
CA TYR A 251 21.23 8.34 -15.06
C TYR A 251 20.26 8.80 -16.16
N TYR A 252 19.01 8.33 -16.10
CA TYR A 252 17.98 8.70 -17.08
C TYR A 252 17.17 9.91 -16.66
N GLY A 253 17.44 10.51 -15.49
CA GLY A 253 16.84 11.76 -15.03
C GLY A 253 15.37 11.66 -14.70
N VAL A 254 14.94 10.54 -14.07
CA VAL A 254 13.55 10.39 -13.59
C VAL A 254 13.27 11.41 -12.49
N ASP A 255 12.25 12.24 -12.68
CA ASP A 255 11.80 13.18 -11.65
C ASP A 255 10.93 12.47 -10.64
N TYR A 256 11.48 12.20 -9.45
CA TYR A 256 10.76 11.60 -8.31
C TYR A 256 11.23 12.19 -6.99
N ASP A 257 10.38 12.10 -5.97
CA ASP A 257 10.66 12.63 -4.64
C ASP A 257 11.10 11.54 -3.67
N VAL A 258 10.44 10.38 -3.67
CA VAL A 258 10.59 9.33 -2.65
C VAL A 258 10.97 8.01 -3.29
N PHE A 259 12.00 7.37 -2.76
CA PHE A 259 12.34 5.96 -3.05
C PHE A 259 11.64 5.08 -2.02
N ALA A 260 10.79 4.17 -2.46
CA ALA A 260 10.00 3.31 -1.58
C ALA A 260 10.42 1.84 -1.69
N SER A 261 10.31 1.13 -0.58
CA SER A 261 10.65 -0.29 -0.45
C SER A 261 9.51 -1.10 0.13
N SER A 262 9.28 -2.32 -0.37
CA SER A 262 8.59 -3.36 0.40
C SER A 262 9.53 -3.99 1.40
N TYR A 263 9.03 -4.33 2.58
CA TYR A 263 9.75 -5.11 3.57
C TYR A 263 8.85 -6.12 4.27
N TYR A 264 9.07 -7.39 3.98
CA TYR A 264 8.42 -8.51 4.66
C TYR A 264 9.48 -9.36 5.36
N PRO A 265 9.44 -9.50 6.70
CA PRO A 265 10.50 -10.18 7.46
C PRO A 265 10.63 -11.66 7.14
N PHE A 266 9.65 -12.22 6.45
CA PHE A 266 9.59 -13.61 6.07
C PHE A 266 10.67 -14.00 5.04
N TRP A 267 10.99 -13.06 4.11
CA TRP A 267 11.90 -13.29 2.98
C TRP A 267 12.81 -12.12 2.60
N HIS A 268 12.56 -10.90 3.07
CA HIS A 268 13.36 -9.71 2.72
C HIS A 268 14.57 -9.45 3.65
N GLY A 269 15.01 -10.48 4.40
CA GLY A 269 16.19 -10.38 5.26
C GLY A 269 15.96 -9.58 6.55
N THR A 270 17.02 -8.95 7.05
CA THR A 270 16.99 -8.26 8.34
C THR A 270 16.69 -6.75 8.19
N LEU A 271 16.18 -6.14 9.26
CA LEU A 271 16.00 -4.68 9.34
C LEU A 271 17.32 -3.91 9.24
N ASP A 272 18.44 -4.48 9.72
CA ASP A 272 19.75 -3.86 9.57
C ASP A 272 20.21 -3.84 8.10
N ASN A 273 19.92 -4.91 7.33
CA ASN A 273 20.16 -4.92 5.90
C ASN A 273 19.26 -3.92 5.16
N LEU A 274 17.98 -3.86 5.52
CA LEU A 274 17.05 -2.88 4.97
C LEU A 274 17.56 -1.45 5.17
N ALA A 275 17.96 -1.10 6.41
CA ALA A 275 18.52 0.21 6.73
C ALA A 275 19.79 0.50 5.91
N PHE A 276 20.68 -0.48 5.80
CA PHE A 276 21.92 -0.35 5.03
C PHE A 276 21.65 -0.08 3.54
N GLU A 277 20.71 -0.79 2.92
CA GLU A 277 20.37 -0.60 1.50
C GLU A 277 19.65 0.75 1.26
N LEU A 278 18.76 1.16 2.16
CA LEU A 278 18.08 2.46 2.05
C LEU A 278 19.04 3.65 2.27
N ASN A 279 19.98 3.54 3.22
CA ASN A 279 20.97 4.59 3.48
C ASN A 279 21.87 4.85 2.26
N LYS A 280 22.21 3.85 1.46
CA LYS A 280 22.93 4.07 0.20
C LYS A 280 22.16 4.99 -0.76
N VAL A 281 20.85 4.86 -0.81
CA VAL A 281 19.99 5.72 -1.65
C VAL A 281 19.96 7.15 -1.11
N THR A 282 19.79 7.32 0.22
CA THR A 282 19.75 8.64 0.84
C THR A 282 21.09 9.36 0.78
N GLU A 283 22.19 8.68 1.10
CA GLU A 283 23.55 9.23 1.07
C GLU A 283 23.96 9.66 -0.34
N LYS A 284 23.67 8.85 -1.35
CA LYS A 284 24.15 9.08 -2.71
C LYS A 284 23.28 10.03 -3.50
N TYR A 285 21.96 9.98 -3.33
CA TYR A 285 21.00 10.70 -4.16
C TYR A 285 20.18 11.74 -3.38
N GLY A 286 20.31 11.79 -2.05
CA GLY A 286 19.62 12.75 -1.18
C GLY A 286 18.09 12.55 -1.13
N LYS A 287 17.61 11.37 -1.56
CA LYS A 287 16.17 11.10 -1.63
C LYS A 287 15.61 10.66 -0.30
N PRO A 288 14.46 11.19 0.13
CA PRO A 288 13.64 10.56 1.16
C PRO A 288 13.31 9.12 0.81
N VAL A 289 13.23 8.28 1.84
CA VAL A 289 12.87 6.86 1.66
C VAL A 289 11.72 6.47 2.60
N MET A 290 10.94 5.47 2.20
CA MET A 290 9.86 4.95 3.03
C MET A 290 9.65 3.44 2.80
N ILE A 291 8.95 2.81 3.72
CA ILE A 291 8.43 1.47 3.53
C ILE A 291 7.01 1.58 2.98
N ALA A 292 6.83 1.20 1.71
CA ALA A 292 5.52 1.23 1.04
C ALA A 292 4.65 0.02 1.38
N GLU A 293 5.29 -1.09 1.79
CA GLU A 293 4.58 -2.32 2.17
C GLU A 293 5.31 -3.07 3.28
N THR A 294 4.57 -3.42 4.32
CA THR A 294 4.96 -4.42 5.32
C THR A 294 3.71 -5.02 5.95
N SER A 295 3.78 -6.27 6.40
CA SER A 295 2.71 -6.90 7.18
C SER A 295 3.26 -8.02 8.05
N TYR A 296 2.47 -8.49 9.02
CA TYR A 296 2.81 -9.62 9.88
C TYR A 296 1.57 -10.37 10.36
N ALA A 297 1.65 -11.69 10.46
CA ALA A 297 0.53 -12.50 10.89
C ALA A 297 0.27 -12.37 12.41
N TYR A 298 -0.99 -12.13 12.79
CA TYR A 298 -1.43 -12.15 14.20
C TYR A 298 -1.85 -13.54 14.68
N THR A 299 -2.03 -14.47 13.75
CA THR A 299 -2.42 -15.87 14.00
C THR A 299 -1.90 -16.76 12.86
N PRO A 300 -1.61 -18.04 13.10
CA PRO A 300 -1.29 -18.97 12.02
C PRO A 300 -2.55 -19.50 11.29
N ASN A 301 -3.76 -19.21 11.80
CA ASN A 301 -4.99 -19.79 11.31
C ASN A 301 -5.55 -19.04 10.10
N ASP A 302 -6.13 -19.79 9.17
CA ASP A 302 -6.98 -19.31 8.09
C ASP A 302 -8.42 -19.07 8.60
N SER A 303 -9.11 -18.08 8.06
CA SER A 303 -10.48 -17.72 8.47
C SER A 303 -11.53 -17.80 7.36
N ASP A 304 -11.12 -17.93 6.09
CA ASP A 304 -12.03 -17.89 4.94
C ASP A 304 -12.06 -19.16 4.08
N PHE A 305 -11.38 -20.23 4.51
CA PHE A 305 -11.20 -21.50 3.80
C PHE A 305 -10.30 -21.42 2.56
N PHE A 306 -9.55 -20.34 2.37
CA PHE A 306 -8.53 -20.21 1.34
C PHE A 306 -7.15 -20.04 2.00
N ASN A 307 -6.23 -20.96 1.72
CA ASN A 307 -4.96 -21.05 2.44
C ASN A 307 -4.17 -19.75 2.44
N ASN A 308 -3.74 -19.35 3.62
CA ASN A 308 -2.84 -18.22 3.80
C ASN A 308 -1.43 -18.51 3.31
N THR A 309 -0.77 -17.49 2.76
CA THR A 309 0.66 -17.54 2.37
C THR A 309 1.55 -17.80 3.59
N ILE A 310 1.20 -17.19 4.73
CA ILE A 310 1.94 -17.31 5.99
C ILE A 310 1.10 -18.10 7.00
N GLY A 311 1.66 -19.21 7.52
CA GLY A 311 0.97 -20.07 8.45
C GLY A 311 1.91 -21.02 9.21
N GLU A 312 1.36 -22.01 9.92
CA GLU A 312 2.19 -23.02 10.56
C GLU A 312 2.84 -23.95 9.55
N GLY A 313 4.17 -24.15 9.68
CA GLY A 313 4.92 -25.07 8.81
C GLY A 313 5.24 -24.49 7.42
N ASP A 314 5.04 -23.19 7.21
CA ASP A 314 5.30 -22.49 5.96
C ASP A 314 6.80 -22.48 5.53
N GLY A 315 7.72 -22.71 6.48
CA GLY A 315 9.17 -22.70 6.24
C GLY A 315 9.80 -21.31 6.16
N PHE A 316 9.02 -20.25 6.34
CA PHE A 316 9.52 -18.87 6.33
C PHE A 316 10.20 -18.47 7.64
N VAL A 317 10.93 -17.37 7.61
CA VAL A 317 11.60 -16.84 8.80
C VAL A 317 10.58 -16.21 9.74
N ARG A 318 10.54 -16.70 10.99
CA ARG A 318 9.67 -16.16 12.05
C ARG A 318 10.49 -15.33 13.02
N LYS A 319 10.51 -14.02 12.83
CA LYS A 319 11.21 -13.12 13.76
C LYS A 319 10.41 -12.91 15.04
N TYR A 320 9.08 -12.91 14.96
CA TYR A 320 8.14 -12.75 16.08
C TYR A 320 7.16 -13.91 16.12
N PRO A 321 6.53 -14.22 17.28
CA PRO A 321 5.40 -15.14 17.33
C PRO A 321 4.23 -14.65 16.47
N TYR A 322 3.47 -15.57 15.86
CA TYR A 322 2.22 -15.23 15.17
C TYR A 322 1.12 -14.95 16.21
N THR A 323 1.15 -13.78 16.78
CA THR A 323 0.24 -13.26 17.81
C THR A 323 0.01 -11.77 17.60
N VAL A 324 -1.03 -11.23 18.24
CA VAL A 324 -1.31 -9.78 18.23
C VAL A 324 -0.10 -8.98 18.77
N GLN A 325 0.60 -9.48 19.80
CA GLN A 325 1.84 -8.85 20.28
C GLN A 325 2.96 -8.91 19.23
N GLY A 326 3.18 -10.08 18.62
CA GLY A 326 4.23 -10.24 17.60
C GLY A 326 3.99 -9.38 16.35
N GLN A 327 2.71 -9.19 15.96
CA GLN A 327 2.33 -8.27 14.90
C GLN A 327 2.66 -6.81 15.29
N ALA A 328 2.36 -6.41 16.53
CA ALA A 328 2.71 -5.08 17.04
C ALA A 328 4.23 -4.87 17.14
N ASP A 329 4.97 -5.88 17.62
CA ASP A 329 6.44 -5.84 17.72
C ASP A 329 7.09 -5.66 16.34
N HIS A 330 6.57 -6.35 15.32
CA HIS A 330 7.04 -6.19 13.94
C HIS A 330 6.88 -4.76 13.46
N VAL A 331 5.67 -4.19 13.56
CA VAL A 331 5.39 -2.82 13.10
C VAL A 331 6.25 -1.81 13.87
N ARG A 332 6.35 -1.98 15.20
CA ARG A 332 7.19 -1.13 16.05
C ARG A 332 8.65 -1.13 15.59
N ASP A 333 9.21 -2.31 15.32
CA ASP A 333 10.62 -2.44 14.95
C ASP A 333 10.90 -1.91 13.53
N VAL A 334 9.94 -2.03 12.60
CA VAL A 334 10.04 -1.39 11.27
C VAL A 334 10.04 0.13 11.41
N VAL A 335 9.11 0.69 12.19
CA VAL A 335 9.04 2.14 12.46
C VAL A 335 10.33 2.64 13.11
N ASP A 336 10.81 1.94 14.15
CA ASP A 336 12.06 2.32 14.84
C ASP A 336 13.29 2.27 13.90
N THR A 337 13.31 1.31 12.99
CA THR A 337 14.37 1.21 11.99
C THR A 337 14.33 2.39 11.03
N VAL A 338 13.17 2.73 10.50
CA VAL A 338 12.99 3.86 9.57
C VAL A 338 13.32 5.19 10.24
N VAL A 339 12.97 5.35 11.52
CA VAL A 339 13.19 6.60 12.27
C VAL A 339 14.64 6.74 12.75
N ASN A 340 15.24 5.65 13.28
CA ASN A 340 16.48 5.74 14.03
C ASN A 340 17.71 5.14 13.33
N LYS A 341 17.52 4.37 12.25
CA LYS A 341 18.62 3.72 11.53
C LYS A 341 18.70 4.12 10.05
N VAL A 342 17.64 4.75 9.52
CA VAL A 342 17.59 5.19 8.13
C VAL A 342 17.65 6.72 8.09
N ASP A 343 18.60 7.25 7.34
CA ASP A 343 18.67 8.69 7.10
C ASP A 343 17.53 9.13 6.19
N ASN A 344 16.79 10.18 6.60
CA ASN A 344 15.68 10.71 5.82
C ASN A 344 14.53 9.70 5.55
N GLY A 345 14.27 8.81 6.51
CA GLY A 345 13.11 7.91 6.51
C GLY A 345 11.84 8.67 6.88
N ILE A 346 10.81 8.63 6.02
CA ILE A 346 9.61 9.48 6.17
C ILE A 346 8.33 8.74 6.55
N GLY A 347 8.27 7.41 6.45
CA GLY A 347 7.04 6.70 6.75
C GLY A 347 7.07 5.20 6.54
N VAL A 348 6.00 4.57 7.03
CA VAL A 348 5.75 3.13 6.92
C VAL A 348 4.28 2.90 6.58
N PHE A 349 4.01 2.09 5.56
CA PHE A 349 2.67 1.64 5.18
C PHE A 349 2.50 0.17 5.53
N TYR A 350 1.42 -0.14 6.23
CA TYR A 350 1.00 -1.52 6.47
C TYR A 350 0.15 -2.00 5.29
N TRP A 351 0.53 -3.14 4.69
CA TRP A 351 -0.14 -3.64 3.50
C TRP A 351 -1.40 -4.44 3.88
N GLU A 352 -2.55 -4.03 3.31
CA GLU A 352 -3.86 -4.68 3.41
C GLU A 352 -4.29 -5.03 4.85
N GLY A 353 -4.03 -4.10 5.79
CA GLY A 353 -4.39 -4.30 7.20
C GLY A 353 -5.89 -4.45 7.47
N THR A 354 -6.73 -4.19 6.47
CA THR A 354 -8.19 -4.33 6.54
C THR A 354 -8.72 -5.59 5.84
N TRP A 355 -7.87 -6.39 5.18
CA TRP A 355 -8.31 -7.53 4.40
C TRP A 355 -8.58 -8.73 5.28
N VAL A 356 -9.78 -8.78 5.88
CA VAL A 356 -10.28 -9.92 6.65
C VAL A 356 -10.93 -10.93 5.71
N GLY A 357 -11.01 -12.19 6.13
CA GLY A 357 -11.73 -13.24 5.41
C GLY A 357 -13.23 -12.96 5.34
N VAL A 358 -13.86 -13.38 4.26
CA VAL A 358 -15.32 -13.31 4.10
C VAL A 358 -15.97 -14.36 5.00
N GLY A 359 -17.02 -14.00 5.73
CA GLY A 359 -17.61 -14.79 6.81
C GLY A 359 -18.63 -15.85 6.39
N GLY A 360 -18.45 -16.57 5.27
CA GLY A 360 -19.27 -17.71 4.88
C GLY A 360 -19.03 -18.95 5.75
N LYS A 361 -19.89 -19.96 5.61
CA LYS A 361 -19.83 -21.21 6.40
C LYS A 361 -19.06 -22.32 5.69
N SER A 362 -18.71 -22.14 4.43
CA SER A 362 -17.96 -23.09 3.62
C SER A 362 -17.18 -22.37 2.53
N TYR A 363 -16.22 -23.08 1.93
CA TYR A 363 -15.49 -22.61 0.77
C TYR A 363 -16.43 -22.21 -0.38
N GLU A 364 -17.48 -23.01 -0.65
CA GLU A 364 -18.40 -22.77 -1.76
C GLU A 364 -19.25 -21.51 -1.53
N GLU A 365 -19.67 -21.24 -0.29
CA GLU A 365 -20.40 -20.01 0.05
C GLU A 365 -19.49 -18.80 -0.16
N ASN A 366 -18.24 -18.87 0.28
CA ASN A 366 -17.25 -17.82 0.14
C ASN A 366 -16.87 -17.64 -1.34
N LEU A 367 -16.67 -18.71 -2.10
CA LEU A 367 -16.37 -18.65 -3.53
C LEU A 367 -17.41 -17.85 -4.29
N ALA A 368 -18.69 -18.05 -3.98
CA ALA A 368 -19.78 -17.31 -4.61
C ALA A 368 -19.70 -15.80 -4.31
N LEU A 369 -19.25 -15.40 -3.12
CA LEU A 369 -19.04 -14.01 -2.74
C LEU A 369 -17.80 -13.42 -3.41
N TRP A 370 -16.67 -14.16 -3.41
CA TRP A 370 -15.44 -13.74 -4.08
C TRP A 370 -15.65 -13.51 -5.58
N GLU A 371 -16.29 -14.46 -6.27
CA GLU A 371 -16.62 -14.34 -7.70
C GLU A 371 -17.53 -13.15 -8.00
N LYS A 372 -18.52 -12.90 -7.12
CA LYS A 372 -19.49 -11.84 -7.34
C LYS A 372 -18.95 -10.43 -7.04
N HIS A 373 -18.14 -10.30 -5.99
CA HIS A 373 -17.74 -9.00 -5.45
C HIS A 373 -16.25 -8.69 -5.58
N GLY A 374 -15.44 -9.69 -5.96
CA GLY A 374 -13.99 -9.54 -6.07
C GLY A 374 -13.28 -9.41 -4.74
N SER A 375 -13.89 -9.89 -3.63
CA SER A 375 -13.36 -9.71 -2.27
C SER A 375 -12.24 -10.68 -1.89
N GLY A 376 -11.95 -11.69 -2.71
CA GLY A 376 -10.82 -12.59 -2.56
C GLY A 376 -9.60 -12.14 -3.37
N TRP A 377 -8.55 -12.93 -3.37
CA TRP A 377 -7.30 -12.70 -4.12
C TRP A 377 -7.54 -12.52 -5.62
N ALA A 378 -8.33 -13.42 -6.20
CA ALA A 378 -8.71 -13.43 -7.60
C ALA A 378 -10.08 -14.09 -7.78
N THR A 379 -10.74 -13.81 -8.90
CA THR A 379 -11.90 -14.55 -9.40
C THR A 379 -11.48 -15.44 -10.58
N SER A 380 -12.33 -16.40 -10.96
CA SER A 380 -12.10 -17.21 -12.16
C SER A 380 -12.02 -16.38 -13.45
N TYR A 381 -12.64 -15.20 -13.48
CA TYR A 381 -12.63 -14.28 -14.61
C TYR A 381 -11.25 -13.69 -14.89
N ALA A 382 -10.36 -13.63 -13.89
CA ALA A 382 -8.99 -13.17 -14.06
C ALA A 382 -8.19 -14.05 -15.03
N ALA A 383 -8.64 -15.28 -15.32
CA ALA A 383 -8.03 -16.17 -16.30
C ALA A 383 -7.94 -15.57 -17.72
N GLU A 384 -8.82 -14.63 -18.08
CA GLU A 384 -8.76 -13.91 -19.36
C GLU A 384 -7.45 -13.11 -19.49
N TYR A 385 -7.05 -12.46 -18.42
CA TYR A 385 -5.87 -11.61 -18.40
C TYR A 385 -4.61 -12.33 -17.88
N ASP A 386 -4.75 -13.14 -16.84
CA ASP A 386 -3.65 -13.83 -16.15
C ASP A 386 -3.90 -15.35 -16.06
N PRO A 387 -3.82 -16.08 -17.19
CA PRO A 387 -4.15 -17.50 -17.26
C PRO A 387 -3.15 -18.42 -16.55
N LYS A 388 -1.93 -17.93 -16.22
CA LYS A 388 -0.85 -18.76 -15.68
C LYS A 388 -0.77 -18.74 -14.15
N ASP A 389 -1.31 -17.71 -13.52
CA ASP A 389 -1.31 -17.53 -12.06
C ASP A 389 -2.75 -17.40 -11.56
N ALA A 390 -3.35 -16.23 -11.59
CA ALA A 390 -4.69 -16.00 -11.07
C ALA A 390 -5.76 -16.88 -11.74
N GLY A 391 -5.60 -17.21 -13.01
CA GLY A 391 -6.49 -18.13 -13.72
C GLY A 391 -6.44 -19.59 -13.26
N GLN A 392 -5.42 -19.95 -12.45
CA GLN A 392 -5.26 -21.29 -11.87
C GLN A 392 -5.48 -21.29 -10.36
N TRP A 393 -5.14 -20.18 -9.69
CA TRP A 393 -5.11 -20.06 -8.24
C TRP A 393 -5.99 -18.92 -7.76
N TYR A 394 -7.29 -18.97 -8.11
CA TYR A 394 -8.28 -17.99 -7.67
C TYR A 394 -9.00 -18.45 -6.40
N GLY A 395 -9.50 -17.50 -5.63
CA GLY A 395 -10.20 -17.77 -4.38
C GLY A 395 -10.12 -16.60 -3.40
N GLY A 396 -10.09 -16.93 -2.11
CA GLY A 396 -10.15 -16.01 -0.99
C GLY A 396 -8.89 -15.21 -0.71
N SER A 397 -8.82 -14.65 0.48
CA SER A 397 -7.67 -13.88 0.92
C SER A 397 -6.53 -14.81 1.32
N SER A 398 -5.37 -14.69 0.66
CA SER A 398 -4.15 -15.40 1.09
C SER A 398 -3.41 -14.73 2.25
N VAL A 399 -3.99 -13.67 2.84
CA VAL A 399 -3.35 -12.82 3.86
C VAL A 399 -4.30 -12.35 4.97
N ASP A 400 -5.47 -12.96 5.10
CA ASP A 400 -6.48 -12.56 6.09
C ASP A 400 -5.97 -12.62 7.53
N ASN A 401 -5.01 -13.51 7.80
CA ASN A 401 -4.34 -13.62 9.09
C ASN A 401 -3.29 -12.53 9.37
N GLN A 402 -3.06 -11.63 8.41
CA GLN A 402 -2.19 -10.48 8.54
C GLN A 402 -2.98 -9.17 8.74
N ALA A 403 -4.31 -9.21 8.68
CA ALA A 403 -5.16 -8.06 8.97
C ALA A 403 -4.93 -7.53 10.40
N LEU A 404 -5.27 -6.26 10.63
CA LEU A 404 -5.29 -5.60 11.95
C LEU A 404 -6.70 -5.62 12.57
N PHE A 405 -7.54 -6.47 12.01
CA PHE A 405 -8.89 -6.80 12.48
C PHE A 405 -9.00 -8.32 12.58
N ASP A 406 -9.80 -8.81 13.53
CA ASP A 406 -10.07 -10.24 13.64
C ASP A 406 -11.01 -10.72 12.51
N LYS A 407 -11.24 -12.03 12.44
CA LYS A 407 -12.12 -12.64 11.44
C LYS A 407 -13.58 -12.16 11.47
N ASN A 408 -14.00 -11.46 12.51
CA ASN A 408 -15.33 -10.86 12.65
C ASN A 408 -15.31 -9.35 12.35
N GLY A 409 -14.19 -8.81 11.90
CA GLY A 409 -14.00 -7.39 11.60
C GLY A 409 -13.78 -6.50 12.84
N LYS A 410 -13.55 -7.08 14.03
CA LYS A 410 -13.23 -6.27 15.21
C LYS A 410 -11.76 -5.89 15.22
N ALA A 411 -11.47 -4.59 15.47
CA ALA A 411 -10.12 -4.08 15.59
C ALA A 411 -9.30 -4.85 16.64
N LEU A 412 -8.13 -5.35 16.22
CA LEU A 412 -7.17 -5.99 17.10
C LEU A 412 -6.40 -4.94 17.90
N GLU A 413 -5.94 -5.30 19.10
CA GLU A 413 -5.11 -4.41 19.92
C GLU A 413 -3.85 -3.95 19.17
N SER A 414 -3.29 -4.78 18.25
CA SER A 414 -2.15 -4.41 17.41
C SER A 414 -2.39 -3.20 16.52
N LEU A 415 -3.63 -2.87 16.15
CA LEU A 415 -3.93 -1.66 15.40
C LEU A 415 -3.59 -0.38 16.19
N LYS A 416 -3.57 -0.41 17.52
CA LYS A 416 -3.17 0.71 18.37
C LYS A 416 -1.69 1.07 18.23
N ILE A 417 -0.89 0.24 17.56
CA ILE A 417 0.56 0.43 17.43
C ILE A 417 0.92 1.79 16.84
N PHE A 418 0.15 2.31 15.88
CA PHE A 418 0.41 3.60 15.23
C PHE A 418 0.33 4.80 16.19
N ALA A 419 -0.42 4.67 17.27
CA ALA A 419 -0.43 5.65 18.35
C ALA A 419 0.59 5.28 19.45
N LEU A 420 0.67 4.01 19.84
CA LEU A 420 1.49 3.56 20.96
C LEU A 420 3.00 3.74 20.73
N VAL A 421 3.47 3.71 19.48
CA VAL A 421 4.90 4.00 19.18
C VAL A 421 5.32 5.41 19.58
N LYS A 422 4.37 6.34 19.71
CA LYS A 422 4.65 7.74 20.12
C LYS A 422 4.84 7.89 21.61
N GLU A 423 4.08 7.17 22.41
CA GLU A 423 4.04 7.33 23.87
C GLU A 423 4.70 6.17 24.62
N GLY A 424 4.71 5.01 24.02
CA GLY A 424 5.03 3.75 24.70
C GLY A 424 3.85 3.21 25.51
N ASN A 425 3.91 1.93 25.82
CA ASN A 425 2.95 1.24 26.69
C ASN A 425 3.65 0.07 27.41
N ASP A 426 4.62 0.41 28.25
CA ASP A 426 5.27 -0.59 29.09
C ASP A 426 4.34 -0.94 30.25
N LEU A 427 3.77 -2.12 30.17
CA LEU A 427 3.04 -2.74 31.28
C LEU A 427 4.11 -3.22 32.30
N SER A 428 4.47 -2.38 33.25
CA SER A 428 5.37 -2.71 34.35
C SER A 428 4.73 -3.67 35.34
#